data_a149e6dba238b31e93449eb49122b8ff
#
_entry.id   a149e6dba238b31e93449eb49122b8ff
#
_cell.length_a   1.000
_cell.length_b   1.000
_cell.length_c   1.000
_cell.angle_alpha   90.00
_cell.angle_beta   90.00
_cell.angle_gamma   90.00
#
_symmetry.space_group_name_H-M   'P 1'
#
loop_
_entity.id
_entity.type
_entity.pdbx_description
1 polymer ?
#
loop_
_entity_poly.entity_id
_entity_poly.type
_entity_poly.pdbx_seq_one_letter_code
_entity_poly.pdbx_strand_id
1 'polypeptide(L)'
;TQIEGGKQTWVHSVWALAVRLTEEAIDDNLYDLRGGGNADELSSMFRDLGEAMNENIESQMARFLVYGTSTTYHTTRESKALFATDHPRLDSSTFSNKLTASDLTYSSFWAAVVAAENQFNHRQYKIKKKIKNLWFPPQLEKQAREILQSPDRPDTANRAINAYAKSGRNIGLKSWPHLTDTDAWYLQLDGRGIIFFWRRKTRFGREQDFQTGDWMCKA
;
A
#
# COMPACT_ATOMS: atom_id res chain seq x y z
N THR A 1 -21.70 -28.50 13.77
CA THR A 1 -21.70 -28.33 12.31
C THR A 1 -20.45 -27.54 11.94
N GLN A 2 -19.58 -28.14 11.15
CA GLN A 2 -18.36 -27.51 10.65
C GLN A 2 -18.79 -26.51 9.57
N ILE A 3 -18.58 -25.23 9.79
CA ILE A 3 -18.89 -24.20 8.81
C ILE A 3 -17.68 -24.11 7.88
N GLU A 4 -17.82 -24.54 6.64
CA GLU A 4 -16.81 -24.32 5.62
C GLU A 4 -16.63 -22.83 5.36
N GLY A 5 -15.42 -22.36 5.57
CA GLY A 5 -15.03 -21.00 5.14
C GLY A 5 -14.98 -20.95 3.62
N GLY A 6 -15.44 -19.84 3.02
CA GLY A 6 -15.36 -19.64 1.57
C GLY A 6 -13.92 -19.75 1.07
N LYS A 7 -13.76 -20.23 -0.17
CA LYS A 7 -12.48 -20.35 -0.86
C LYS A 7 -12.18 -19.04 -1.61
N GLN A 8 -10.95 -18.58 -1.50
CA GLN A 8 -10.45 -17.49 -2.35
C GLN A 8 -9.21 -17.97 -3.11
N THR A 9 -9.18 -17.73 -4.41
CA THR A 9 -8.07 -18.12 -5.27
C THR A 9 -7.32 -16.86 -5.69
N TRP A 10 -6.00 -16.91 -5.55
CA TRP A 10 -5.10 -15.83 -5.94
C TRP A 10 -4.23 -16.29 -7.11
N VAL A 11 -4.14 -15.45 -8.13
CA VAL A 11 -3.26 -15.70 -9.28
C VAL A 11 -2.04 -14.79 -9.13
N HIS A 12 -0.86 -15.37 -9.25
CA HIS A 12 0.39 -14.62 -9.20
C HIS A 12 0.64 -13.93 -10.53
N SER A 13 1.01 -12.66 -10.49
CA SER A 13 1.52 -11.93 -11.65
C SER A 13 3.04 -12.07 -11.71
N VAL A 14 3.58 -12.17 -12.92
CA VAL A 14 5.02 -12.20 -13.16
C VAL A 14 5.42 -10.84 -13.72
N TRP A 15 6.40 -10.23 -13.10
CA TRP A 15 6.99 -8.97 -13.51
C TRP A 15 8.46 -9.19 -13.79
N ALA A 16 8.94 -8.64 -14.88
CA ALA A 16 10.35 -8.70 -15.25
C ALA A 16 10.74 -7.40 -15.94
N LEU A 17 11.95 -6.95 -15.68
CA LEU A 17 12.56 -5.80 -16.34
C LEU A 17 13.96 -6.23 -16.79
N ALA A 18 14.37 -5.79 -17.98
CA ALA A 18 15.66 -6.09 -18.53
C ALA A 18 16.29 -4.84 -19.17
N VAL A 19 17.61 -4.75 -19.06
CA VAL A 19 18.42 -3.74 -19.74
C VAL A 19 19.40 -4.48 -20.65
N ARG A 20 19.58 -4.01 -21.88
CA ARG A 20 20.54 -4.51 -22.85
C ARG A 20 21.61 -3.46 -23.08
N LEU A 21 22.85 -3.88 -23.05
CA LEU A 21 24.03 -3.08 -23.35
C LEU A 21 24.71 -3.69 -24.57
N THR A 22 24.93 -2.91 -25.61
CA THR A 22 25.61 -3.38 -26.81
C THR A 22 27.13 -3.51 -26.58
N GLU A 23 27.78 -4.42 -27.30
CA GLU A 23 29.22 -4.60 -27.20
C GLU A 23 29.98 -3.33 -27.61
N GLU A 24 29.51 -2.64 -28.64
CA GLU A 24 30.09 -1.37 -29.09
C GLU A 24 30.02 -0.27 -28.00
N ALA A 25 28.89 -0.16 -27.29
CA ALA A 25 28.75 0.81 -26.22
C ALA A 25 29.72 0.56 -25.06
N ILE A 26 30.05 -0.72 -24.82
CA ILE A 26 31.01 -1.10 -23.80
C ILE A 26 32.46 -0.87 -24.30
N ASP A 27 32.74 -1.18 -25.55
CA ASP A 27 34.08 -1.02 -26.12
C ASP A 27 34.45 0.43 -26.34
N ASP A 28 33.51 1.25 -26.80
CA ASP A 28 33.69 2.69 -26.95
C ASP A 28 33.69 3.43 -25.60
N ASN A 29 33.43 2.73 -24.52
CA ASN A 29 33.38 3.26 -23.17
C ASN A 29 32.48 4.50 -23.04
N LEU A 30 31.39 4.53 -23.84
CA LEU A 30 30.46 5.67 -23.93
C LEU A 30 29.84 6.06 -22.58
N TYR A 31 29.80 5.10 -21.64
CA TYR A 31 29.21 5.27 -20.32
C TYR A 31 30.19 4.96 -19.18
N ASP A 32 31.52 5.02 -19.44
CA ASP A 32 32.55 4.66 -18.47
C ASP A 32 32.36 3.26 -17.81
N LEU A 33 31.89 2.30 -18.61
CA LEU A 33 31.49 0.96 -18.16
C LEU A 33 32.69 0.09 -17.73
N ARG A 34 33.93 0.42 -18.13
CA ARG A 34 35.16 -0.34 -17.83
C ARG A 34 35.95 0.19 -16.64
N GLY A 35 35.45 1.22 -15.95
CA GLY A 35 36.01 1.59 -14.65
C GLY A 35 37.41 2.21 -14.70
N GLY A 36 37.51 3.41 -15.15
CA GLY A 36 38.72 4.24 -15.02
C GLY A 36 38.72 5.14 -13.78
N GLY A 37 37.78 4.98 -12.87
CA GLY A 37 37.73 5.82 -11.67
C GLY A 37 36.53 5.54 -10.77
N ASN A 38 35.39 5.24 -11.33
CA ASN A 38 34.21 4.81 -10.58
C ASN A 38 33.61 3.60 -11.32
N ALA A 39 34.01 2.42 -10.90
CA ALA A 39 33.61 1.11 -11.45
C ALA A 39 32.07 0.86 -11.40
N ASP A 40 31.27 1.90 -11.45
CA ASP A 40 29.93 1.87 -10.90
C ASP A 40 28.79 2.07 -11.90
N GLU A 41 29.07 2.37 -13.19
CA GLU A 41 27.94 2.59 -14.10
C GLU A 41 27.17 1.30 -14.34
N LEU A 42 27.85 0.19 -14.56
CA LEU A 42 27.22 -1.12 -14.67
C LEU A 42 26.54 -1.50 -13.34
N SER A 43 27.18 -1.20 -12.22
CA SER A 43 26.64 -1.43 -10.89
C SER A 43 25.48 -0.49 -10.60
N SER A 44 25.50 0.76 -11.09
CA SER A 44 24.39 1.70 -10.96
C SER A 44 23.18 1.21 -11.76
N MET A 45 23.35 0.72 -12.98
CA MET A 45 22.27 0.13 -13.77
C MET A 45 21.61 -1.07 -13.07
N PHE A 46 22.40 -1.92 -12.39
CA PHE A 46 21.83 -3.00 -11.59
C PHE A 46 21.07 -2.49 -10.37
N ARG A 47 21.57 -1.43 -9.75
CA ARG A 47 20.90 -0.78 -8.62
C ARG A 47 19.57 -0.18 -9.07
N ASP A 48 19.58 0.58 -10.17
CA ASP A 48 18.41 1.20 -10.76
C ASP A 48 17.36 0.16 -11.15
N LEU A 49 17.79 -0.96 -11.70
CA LEU A 49 16.92 -2.08 -12.00
C LEU A 49 16.27 -2.65 -10.73
N GLY A 50 17.04 -2.76 -9.65
CA GLY A 50 16.54 -3.18 -8.34
C GLY A 50 15.55 -2.17 -7.73
N GLU A 51 15.85 -0.89 -7.83
CA GLU A 51 14.98 0.18 -7.38
C GLU A 51 13.66 0.20 -8.17
N ALA A 52 13.73 0.09 -9.50
CA ALA A 52 12.54 0.00 -10.35
C ALA A 52 11.65 -1.20 -10.01
N MET A 53 12.25 -2.35 -9.67
CA MET A 53 11.48 -3.51 -9.22
C MET A 53 10.82 -3.29 -7.86
N ASN A 54 11.49 -2.63 -6.91
CA ASN A 54 10.90 -2.28 -5.62
C ASN A 54 9.76 -1.26 -5.78
N GLU A 55 9.97 -0.25 -6.62
CA GLU A 55 8.97 0.76 -6.96
C GLU A 55 7.70 0.13 -7.56
N ASN A 56 7.89 -0.84 -8.47
CA ASN A 56 6.78 -1.60 -9.02
C ASN A 56 6.02 -2.38 -7.94
N ILE A 57 6.74 -3.02 -7.00
CA ILE A 57 6.11 -3.75 -5.89
C ILE A 57 5.26 -2.82 -5.03
N GLU A 58 5.80 -1.67 -4.64
CA GLU A 58 5.07 -0.68 -3.84
C GLU A 58 3.86 -0.14 -4.60
N SER A 59 4.00 0.15 -5.88
CA SER A 59 2.89 0.57 -6.74
C SER A 59 1.79 -0.49 -6.82
N GLN A 60 2.15 -1.77 -7.01
CA GLN A 60 1.18 -2.86 -7.01
C GLN A 60 0.48 -3.02 -5.66
N MET A 61 1.18 -2.82 -4.56
CA MET A 61 0.58 -2.84 -3.22
C MET A 61 -0.38 -1.66 -3.01
N ALA A 62 -0.03 -0.46 -3.46
CA ALA A 62 -0.90 0.71 -3.37
C ALA A 62 -2.19 0.56 -4.18
N ARG A 63 -2.15 -0.17 -5.31
CA ARG A 63 -3.33 -0.44 -6.14
C ARG A 63 -4.46 -1.13 -5.36
N PHE A 64 -4.15 -1.90 -4.34
CA PHE A 64 -5.17 -2.48 -3.46
C PHE A 64 -6.03 -1.43 -2.78
N LEU A 65 -5.44 -0.32 -2.36
CA LEU A 65 -6.15 0.78 -1.73
C LEU A 65 -6.81 1.68 -2.78
N VAL A 66 -6.07 2.06 -3.81
CA VAL A 66 -6.54 2.95 -4.89
C VAL A 66 -7.77 2.38 -5.60
N TYR A 67 -7.72 1.11 -5.95
CA TYR A 67 -8.83 0.42 -6.62
C TYR A 67 -9.68 -0.42 -5.66
N GLY A 68 -9.58 -0.16 -4.38
CA GLY A 68 -10.27 -0.94 -3.34
C GLY A 68 -11.80 -0.87 -3.40
N THR A 69 -12.36 0.10 -4.12
CA THR A 69 -13.82 0.21 -4.37
C THR A 69 -14.28 -0.50 -5.65
N SER A 70 -13.33 -1.00 -6.47
CA SER A 70 -13.62 -1.67 -7.74
C SER A 70 -13.46 -3.19 -7.60
N THR A 71 -14.38 -3.94 -8.21
CA THR A 71 -14.31 -5.41 -8.30
C THR A 71 -13.42 -5.88 -9.45
N THR A 72 -12.97 -4.98 -10.34
CA THR A 72 -12.16 -5.32 -11.51
C THR A 72 -10.76 -5.79 -11.14
N TYR A 73 -10.15 -5.16 -10.13
CA TYR A 73 -8.77 -5.47 -9.71
C TYR A 73 -8.72 -6.47 -8.58
N HIS A 74 -9.64 -6.36 -7.62
CA HIS A 74 -9.67 -7.21 -6.44
C HIS A 74 -11.10 -7.53 -6.05
N THR A 75 -11.34 -8.81 -5.82
CA THR A 75 -12.57 -9.28 -5.21
C THR A 75 -12.27 -9.94 -3.89
N THR A 76 -13.08 -9.65 -2.89
CA THR A 76 -13.06 -10.40 -1.63
C THR A 76 -13.61 -11.80 -1.85
N ARG A 77 -13.47 -12.66 -0.84
CA ARG A 77 -14.07 -14.01 -0.83
C ARG A 77 -15.56 -14.02 -1.17
N GLU A 78 -16.24 -12.91 -0.90
CA GLU A 78 -17.68 -12.70 -1.07
C GLU A 78 -18.02 -12.11 -2.45
N SER A 79 -17.04 -12.04 -3.37
CA SER A 79 -17.16 -11.41 -4.69
C SER A 79 -17.52 -9.92 -4.63
N LYS A 80 -17.16 -9.25 -3.55
CA LYS A 80 -17.32 -7.81 -3.36
C LYS A 80 -15.99 -7.08 -3.49
N ALA A 81 -16.04 -5.75 -3.67
CA ALA A 81 -14.85 -4.90 -3.60
C ALA A 81 -14.24 -4.93 -2.18
N LEU A 82 -12.97 -4.54 -2.05
CA LEU A 82 -12.31 -4.44 -0.74
C LEU A 82 -13.05 -3.46 0.18
N PHE A 83 -13.43 -2.30 -0.36
CA PHE A 83 -14.25 -1.31 0.34
C PHE A 83 -15.65 -1.30 -0.27
N ALA A 84 -16.60 -1.86 0.44
CA ALA A 84 -17.99 -1.92 0.03
C ALA A 84 -18.93 -1.63 1.21
N THR A 85 -20.14 -1.23 0.91
CA THR A 85 -21.18 -0.93 1.91
C THR A 85 -22.04 -2.15 2.24
N ASP A 86 -21.88 -3.23 1.47
CA ASP A 86 -22.80 -4.37 1.46
C ASP A 86 -22.07 -5.72 1.58
N HIS A 87 -21.03 -5.78 2.42
CA HIS A 87 -20.38 -7.06 2.74
C HIS A 87 -21.37 -8.00 3.46
N PRO A 88 -21.62 -9.21 2.94
CA PRO A 88 -22.58 -10.13 3.52
C PRO A 88 -22.05 -10.74 4.83
N ARG A 89 -22.96 -10.96 5.76
CA ARG A 89 -22.74 -11.74 6.98
C ARG A 89 -23.41 -13.11 6.89
N LEU A 90 -23.12 -13.99 7.85
CA LEU A 90 -23.72 -15.32 7.90
C LEU A 90 -25.23 -15.34 8.12
N ASP A 91 -25.77 -14.28 8.69
CA ASP A 91 -27.20 -14.09 8.98
C ASP A 91 -27.95 -13.36 7.86
N SER A 92 -27.36 -13.24 6.68
CA SER A 92 -27.89 -12.50 5.52
C SER A 92 -27.98 -10.99 5.72
N SER A 93 -27.54 -10.45 6.86
CA SER A 93 -27.36 -9.00 7.02
C SER A 93 -26.08 -8.53 6.31
N THR A 94 -25.91 -7.23 6.14
CA THR A 94 -24.73 -6.64 5.53
C THR A 94 -23.99 -5.74 6.50
N PHE A 95 -22.71 -5.49 6.24
CA PHE A 95 -21.94 -4.47 6.93
C PHE A 95 -21.13 -3.63 5.94
N SER A 96 -20.85 -2.41 6.34
CA SER A 96 -20.01 -1.49 5.57
C SER A 96 -18.63 -1.36 6.23
N ASN A 97 -17.58 -1.48 5.42
CA ASN A 97 -16.23 -1.06 5.78
C ASN A 97 -15.82 0.21 5.02
N LYS A 98 -16.73 0.74 4.20
CA LYS A 98 -16.59 1.99 3.49
C LYS A 98 -17.43 3.05 4.18
N LEU A 99 -16.80 4.11 4.63
CA LEU A 99 -17.48 5.28 5.19
C LEU A 99 -17.98 6.19 4.06
N THR A 100 -18.88 7.10 4.39
CA THR A 100 -19.24 8.19 3.47
C THR A 100 -18.00 9.00 3.15
N ALA A 101 -17.81 9.31 1.86
CA ALA A 101 -16.68 10.11 1.41
C ALA A 101 -16.66 11.46 2.13
N SER A 102 -15.55 11.79 2.75
CA SER A 102 -15.36 13.05 3.47
C SER A 102 -13.86 13.34 3.56
N ASP A 103 -13.54 14.62 3.48
CA ASP A 103 -12.17 15.11 3.68
C ASP A 103 -11.64 14.73 5.07
N LEU A 104 -10.33 14.63 5.20
CA LEU A 104 -9.68 14.35 6.47
C LEU A 104 -9.78 15.59 7.39
N THR A 105 -10.76 15.59 8.25
CA THR A 105 -10.97 16.61 9.31
C THR A 105 -10.95 15.94 10.67
N TYR A 106 -10.84 16.74 11.73
CA TYR A 106 -10.93 16.22 13.10
C TYR A 106 -12.23 15.46 13.35
N SER A 107 -13.35 16.00 12.89
CA SER A 107 -14.69 15.42 13.08
C SER A 107 -14.89 14.15 12.24
N SER A 108 -14.50 14.16 10.95
CA SER A 108 -14.61 12.99 10.08
C SER A 108 -13.72 11.85 10.56
N PHE A 109 -12.51 12.18 11.01
CA PHE A 109 -11.59 11.21 11.59
C PHE A 109 -12.17 10.59 12.86
N TRP A 110 -12.77 11.40 13.76
CA TRP A 110 -13.43 10.88 14.97
C TRP A 110 -14.60 9.95 14.63
N ALA A 111 -15.45 10.35 13.72
CA ALA A 111 -16.56 9.51 13.26
C ALA A 111 -16.07 8.17 12.68
N ALA A 112 -15.00 8.21 11.90
CA ALA A 112 -14.38 7.00 11.34
C ALA A 112 -13.83 6.06 12.42
N VAL A 113 -13.17 6.61 13.45
CA VAL A 113 -12.68 5.83 14.59
C VAL A 113 -13.80 5.14 15.32
N VAL A 114 -14.87 5.87 15.64
CA VAL A 114 -16.05 5.31 16.32
C VAL A 114 -16.70 4.22 15.46
N ALA A 115 -16.84 4.45 14.15
CA ALA A 115 -17.40 3.46 13.24
C ALA A 115 -16.53 2.21 13.16
N ALA A 116 -15.20 2.35 13.09
CA ALA A 116 -14.25 1.23 13.04
C ALA A 116 -14.27 0.40 14.34
N GLU A 117 -14.31 1.05 15.51
CA GLU A 117 -14.34 0.36 16.80
C GLU A 117 -15.69 -0.32 17.10
N ASN A 118 -16.76 0.17 16.49
CA ASN A 118 -18.11 -0.41 16.61
C ASN A 118 -18.40 -1.51 15.59
N GLN A 119 -17.42 -1.89 14.76
CA GLN A 119 -17.62 -2.96 13.79
C GLN A 119 -17.91 -4.33 14.45
N PHE A 120 -18.74 -5.10 13.77
CA PHE A 120 -19.08 -6.46 14.16
C PHE A 120 -18.46 -7.45 13.18
N ASN A 121 -18.09 -8.62 13.68
CA ASN A 121 -17.64 -9.71 12.83
C ASN A 121 -18.83 -10.37 12.08
N HIS A 122 -18.52 -11.35 11.23
CA HIS A 122 -19.53 -12.11 10.47
C HIS A 122 -20.52 -12.90 11.35
N ARG A 123 -20.25 -13.04 12.67
CA ARG A 123 -21.12 -13.69 13.67
C ARG A 123 -21.79 -12.69 14.62
N GLN A 124 -21.80 -11.42 14.28
CA GLN A 124 -22.35 -10.31 15.07
C GLN A 124 -21.68 -10.06 16.43
N TYR A 125 -20.47 -10.58 16.66
CA TYR A 125 -19.71 -10.17 17.85
C TYR A 125 -18.90 -8.91 17.55
N LYS A 126 -18.82 -7.97 18.51
CA LYS A 126 -17.98 -6.77 18.37
C LYS A 126 -16.52 -7.15 18.15
N ILE A 127 -15.93 -6.56 17.13
CA ILE A 127 -14.51 -6.70 16.84
C ILE A 127 -13.77 -5.75 17.78
N LYS A 128 -13.24 -6.26 18.88
CA LYS A 128 -12.45 -5.47 19.86
C LYS A 128 -11.06 -5.13 19.30
N LYS A 129 -11.00 -4.48 18.14
CA LYS A 129 -9.75 -4.07 17.51
C LYS A 129 -9.56 -2.58 17.60
N LYS A 130 -8.32 -2.16 17.82
CA LYS A 130 -7.93 -0.76 17.85
C LYS A 130 -7.38 -0.34 16.48
N ILE A 131 -7.42 0.94 16.20
CA ILE A 131 -6.78 1.51 15.03
C ILE A 131 -5.27 1.50 15.28
N LYS A 132 -4.52 0.99 14.31
CA LYS A 132 -3.07 0.89 14.35
C LYS A 132 -2.41 2.01 13.55
N ASN A 133 -2.84 2.20 12.29
CA ASN A 133 -2.24 3.17 11.39
C ASN A 133 -3.32 3.95 10.62
N LEU A 134 -2.97 5.19 10.29
CA LEU A 134 -3.65 6.02 9.30
C LEU A 134 -2.74 6.09 8.07
N TRP A 135 -3.26 5.64 6.92
CA TRP A 135 -2.58 5.71 5.63
C TRP A 135 -3.17 6.85 4.80
N PHE A 136 -2.32 7.64 4.19
CA PHE A 136 -2.71 8.84 3.43
C PHE A 136 -1.65 9.22 2.40
N PRO A 137 -2.01 9.98 1.35
CA PRO A 137 -1.06 10.55 0.41
C PRO A 137 -0.29 11.72 1.04
N PRO A 138 0.89 12.09 0.52
CA PRO A 138 1.74 13.15 1.09
C PRO A 138 1.03 14.50 1.28
N GLN A 139 0.03 14.81 0.45
CA GLN A 139 -0.76 16.04 0.50
C GLN A 139 -1.52 16.21 1.82
N LEU A 140 -1.93 15.10 2.43
CA LEU A 140 -2.68 15.10 3.69
C LEU A 140 -1.78 15.03 4.94
N GLU A 141 -0.46 14.99 4.79
CA GLU A 141 0.45 14.79 5.92
C GLU A 141 0.33 15.89 6.98
N LYS A 142 0.23 17.16 6.56
CA LYS A 142 0.04 18.29 7.47
C LYS A 142 -1.23 18.12 8.31
N GLN A 143 -2.36 17.84 7.65
CA GLN A 143 -3.65 17.66 8.32
C GLN A 143 -3.65 16.46 9.27
N ALA A 144 -3.06 15.34 8.85
CA ALA A 144 -2.97 14.14 9.66
C ALA A 144 -2.15 14.38 10.96
N ARG A 145 -1.02 15.13 10.85
CA ARG A 145 -0.22 15.52 12.01
C ARG A 145 -0.96 16.50 12.93
N GLU A 146 -1.64 17.50 12.38
CA GLU A 146 -2.42 18.44 13.16
C GLU A 146 -3.54 17.73 13.94
N ILE A 147 -4.23 16.76 13.34
CA ILE A 147 -5.28 16.01 14.00
C ILE A 147 -4.75 15.12 15.12
N LEU A 148 -3.65 14.40 14.90
CA LEU A 148 -3.18 13.38 15.84
C LEU A 148 -2.14 13.87 16.84
N GLN A 149 -1.33 14.88 16.50
CA GLN A 149 -0.18 15.30 17.30
C GLN A 149 -0.35 16.68 17.94
N SER A 150 -1.27 17.52 17.43
CA SER A 150 -1.49 18.83 18.03
C SER A 150 -2.05 18.69 19.47
N PRO A 151 -1.53 19.41 20.44
CA PRO A 151 -2.07 19.42 21.80
C PRO A 151 -3.48 20.01 21.88
N ASP A 152 -3.76 20.99 21.02
CA ASP A 152 -5.03 21.69 20.91
C ASP A 152 -5.80 21.19 19.67
N ARG A 153 -7.12 21.27 19.72
CA ARG A 153 -8.00 20.87 18.63
C ARG A 153 -7.84 21.82 17.44
N PRO A 154 -7.49 21.34 16.23
CA PRO A 154 -7.10 22.19 15.11
C PRO A 154 -8.24 23.05 14.53
N ASP A 155 -9.50 22.66 14.74
CA ASP A 155 -10.69 23.28 14.14
C ASP A 155 -11.45 24.24 15.10
N THR A 156 -10.83 24.64 16.21
CA THR A 156 -11.47 25.55 17.19
C THR A 156 -10.57 26.72 17.56
N ALA A 157 -11.17 27.91 17.61
CA ALA A 157 -10.49 29.13 18.07
C ALA A 157 -10.22 29.13 19.59
N ASN A 158 -10.93 28.31 20.36
CA ASN A 158 -10.95 28.33 21.82
C ASN A 158 -9.93 27.40 22.49
N ARG A 159 -8.91 26.92 21.78
CA ARG A 159 -7.90 25.99 22.29
C ARG A 159 -8.50 24.80 23.04
N ALA A 160 -9.56 24.21 22.48
CA ALA A 160 -10.15 23.01 23.05
C ALA A 160 -9.13 21.87 23.03
N ILE A 161 -9.16 21.04 24.06
CA ILE A 161 -8.21 19.91 24.19
C ILE A 161 -8.40 18.94 23.02
N ASN A 162 -7.30 18.56 22.39
CA ASN A 162 -7.30 17.47 21.40
C ASN A 162 -7.44 16.12 22.13
N ALA A 163 -8.61 15.52 22.05
CA ALA A 163 -8.90 14.25 22.70
C ALA A 163 -8.00 13.09 22.19
N TYR A 164 -7.51 13.16 20.95
CA TYR A 164 -6.59 12.15 20.40
C TYR A 164 -5.21 12.24 21.01
N ALA A 165 -4.59 13.42 20.99
CA ALA A 165 -3.27 13.64 21.54
C ALA A 165 -3.21 13.28 23.04
N LYS A 166 -4.33 13.46 23.77
CA LYS A 166 -4.44 13.17 25.21
C LYS A 166 -4.93 11.75 25.53
N SER A 167 -5.45 11.00 24.55
CA SER A 167 -6.05 9.68 24.80
C SER A 167 -5.05 8.56 25.06
N GLY A 168 -3.75 8.79 24.89
CA GLY A 168 -2.71 7.75 24.96
C GLY A 168 -2.79 6.73 23.82
N ARG A 169 -3.63 6.95 22.82
CA ARG A 169 -3.72 6.10 21.63
C ARG A 169 -2.56 6.42 20.69
N ASN A 170 -1.72 5.45 20.43
CA ASN A 170 -0.63 5.61 19.48
C ASN A 170 -1.08 5.11 18.10
N ILE A 171 -1.56 6.04 17.25
CA ILE A 171 -1.92 5.77 15.86
C ILE A 171 -0.72 6.14 14.99
N GLY A 172 -0.16 5.16 14.27
CA GLY A 172 0.94 5.39 13.36
C GLY A 172 0.50 6.20 12.13
N LEU A 173 1.25 7.22 11.79
CA LEU A 173 1.07 8.00 10.56
C LEU A 173 1.89 7.35 9.45
N LYS A 174 1.26 7.03 8.32
CA LYS A 174 1.87 6.38 7.17
C LYS A 174 1.54 7.17 5.91
N SER A 175 2.47 8.03 5.50
CA SER A 175 2.42 8.71 4.21
C SER A 175 2.87 7.73 3.13
N TRP A 176 2.09 7.61 2.05
CA TRP A 176 2.40 6.72 0.94
C TRP A 176 2.24 7.44 -0.40
N PRO A 177 3.36 7.75 -1.09
CA PRO A 177 3.35 8.52 -2.34
C PRO A 177 2.60 7.85 -3.49
N HIS A 178 2.48 6.51 -3.48
CA HIS A 178 1.78 5.75 -4.52
C HIS A 178 0.24 5.81 -4.43
N LEU A 179 -0.32 6.48 -3.43
CA LEU A 179 -1.74 6.77 -3.39
C LEU A 179 -2.03 7.92 -4.36
N THR A 180 -2.69 7.59 -5.47
CA THR A 180 -2.97 8.54 -6.56
C THR A 180 -4.11 9.50 -6.25
N ASP A 181 -5.00 9.13 -5.35
CA ASP A 181 -6.08 9.99 -4.88
C ASP A 181 -5.57 10.87 -3.74
N THR A 182 -5.56 12.19 -3.97
CA THR A 182 -4.99 13.18 -3.05
C THR A 182 -5.82 13.41 -1.79
N ASP A 183 -7.07 13.00 -1.79
CA ASP A 183 -8.02 13.21 -0.70
C ASP A 183 -8.37 11.92 0.04
N ALA A 184 -7.94 10.76 -0.49
CA ALA A 184 -8.24 9.48 0.10
C ALA A 184 -7.40 9.19 1.35
N TRP A 185 -8.02 8.69 2.38
CA TRP A 185 -7.34 8.24 3.58
C TRP A 185 -7.97 6.95 4.11
N TYR A 186 -7.13 6.13 4.76
CA TYR A 186 -7.51 4.78 5.15
C TYR A 186 -7.09 4.49 6.58
N LEU A 187 -7.97 3.82 7.33
CA LEU A 187 -7.69 3.36 8.69
C LEU A 187 -7.35 1.88 8.68
N GLN A 188 -6.20 1.54 9.22
CA GLN A 188 -5.80 0.17 9.44
C GLN A 188 -6.08 -0.23 10.88
N LEU A 189 -6.91 -1.25 11.04
CA LEU A 189 -7.18 -1.88 12.34
C LEU A 189 -6.05 -2.85 12.72
N ASP A 190 -5.90 -3.11 13.99
CA ASP A 190 -4.98 -4.13 14.49
C ASP A 190 -5.40 -5.53 14.00
N GLY A 191 -4.41 -6.34 13.62
CA GLY A 191 -4.60 -7.71 13.10
C GLY A 191 -3.91 -7.95 11.77
N ARG A 192 -4.32 -9.04 11.09
CA ARG A 192 -3.82 -9.37 9.75
C ARG A 192 -4.42 -8.37 8.76
N GLY A 193 -3.57 -7.50 8.22
CA GLY A 193 -3.92 -6.55 7.17
C GLY A 193 -3.76 -7.14 5.77
N ILE A 194 -3.38 -6.29 4.82
CA ILE A 194 -3.01 -6.70 3.46
C ILE A 194 -1.77 -7.59 3.55
N ILE A 195 -1.83 -8.75 2.91
CA ILE A 195 -0.74 -9.73 2.91
C ILE A 195 -0.20 -9.84 1.51
N PHE A 196 1.11 -9.74 1.37
CA PHE A 196 1.82 -9.95 0.12
C PHE A 196 2.45 -11.34 0.09
N PHE A 197 2.18 -12.10 -0.97
CA PHE A 197 2.70 -13.46 -1.14
C PHE A 197 3.72 -13.50 -2.26
N TRP A 198 4.94 -13.90 -1.92
CA TRP A 198 5.96 -14.20 -2.89
C TRP A 198 5.83 -15.65 -3.40
N ARG A 199 5.63 -15.82 -4.71
CA ARG A 199 5.88 -17.11 -5.34
C ARG A 199 7.38 -17.32 -5.56
N ARG A 200 8.06 -16.26 -5.99
CA ARG A 200 9.51 -16.21 -6.19
C ARG A 200 9.99 -14.79 -5.91
N LYS A 201 11.02 -14.65 -5.10
CA LYS A 201 11.67 -13.37 -4.87
C LYS A 201 12.39 -12.88 -6.11
N THR A 202 12.61 -11.57 -6.21
CA THR A 202 13.41 -10.95 -7.27
C THR A 202 14.74 -11.65 -7.43
N ARG A 203 15.09 -11.95 -8.65
CA ARG A 203 16.37 -12.58 -9.01
C ARG A 203 17.02 -11.75 -10.09
N PHE A 204 18.26 -11.42 -9.89
CA PHE A 204 19.08 -10.77 -10.88
C PHE A 204 19.79 -11.83 -11.72
N GLY A 205 19.80 -11.64 -13.04
CA GLY A 205 20.52 -12.49 -13.96
C GLY A 205 21.28 -11.62 -14.95
N ARG A 206 22.46 -12.07 -15.34
CA ARG A 206 23.29 -11.48 -16.39
C ARG A 206 23.67 -12.57 -17.40
N GLU A 207 23.51 -12.26 -18.65
CA GLU A 207 23.82 -13.18 -19.75
C GLU A 207 24.41 -12.38 -20.92
N GLN A 208 25.39 -12.94 -21.61
CA GLN A 208 25.92 -12.36 -22.83
C GLN A 208 25.35 -13.14 -24.02
N ASP A 209 24.83 -12.40 -24.98
CA ASP A 209 24.33 -12.99 -26.22
C ASP A 209 25.52 -13.44 -27.09
N PHE A 210 25.58 -14.74 -27.42
CA PHE A 210 26.63 -15.31 -28.21
C PHE A 210 26.69 -14.78 -29.65
N GLN A 211 25.56 -14.33 -30.20
CA GLN A 211 25.50 -13.88 -31.59
C GLN A 211 25.90 -12.41 -31.75
N THR A 212 25.52 -11.58 -30.79
CA THR A 212 25.69 -10.12 -30.87
C THR A 212 26.78 -9.60 -29.92
N GLY A 213 27.26 -10.41 -28.98
CA GLY A 213 28.18 -9.97 -27.94
C GLY A 213 27.55 -9.10 -26.83
N ASP A 214 26.30 -8.76 -26.97
CA ASP A 214 25.59 -7.84 -26.04
C ASP A 214 25.40 -8.44 -24.68
N TRP A 215 25.42 -7.59 -23.67
CA TRP A 215 25.10 -7.95 -22.32
C TRP A 215 23.62 -7.66 -21.98
N MET A 216 22.94 -8.67 -21.50
CA MET A 216 21.55 -8.55 -21.02
C MET A 216 21.53 -8.75 -19.50
N CYS A 217 20.96 -7.76 -18.80
CA CYS A 217 20.76 -7.78 -17.37
C CYS A 217 19.24 -7.78 -17.11
N LYS A 218 18.78 -8.67 -16.24
CA LYS A 218 17.34 -8.78 -15.88
C LYS A 218 17.14 -8.91 -14.38
N ALA A 219 15.99 -8.42 -13.93
CA ALA A 219 15.46 -8.60 -12.58
C ALA A 219 14.04 -9.16 -12.61
#